data_9fd2fe7dff61548e200f71091564d99f
#
_entry.id   9fd2fe7dff61548e200f71091564d99f
#
_cell.length_a   1.000
_cell.length_b   1.000
_cell.length_c   1.000
_cell.angle_alpha   90.00
_cell.angle_beta   90.00
_cell.angle_gamma   90.00
#
_symmetry.space_group_name_H-M   'P 1'
#
loop_
_entity.id
_entity.type
_entity.pdbx_description
1 polymer ?
#
loop_
_entity_poly.entity_id
_entity_poly.type
_entity_poly.pdbx_seq_one_letter_code
_entity_poly.pdbx_strand_id
1 'polypeptide(L)'
;IMPEPWFTGEISLIHQVDLSDPANMEIVRTLRVEGRYLSARAIGETVRVVINSFPNDLPFVYPSGPAAEEFAEEANQAVIRNSTIGDWLPSYTLFDGETVVAEGLAVDCDRVHRPAEFSGFDSLSVLTFTFGEALDSGRGTSVIAQGETVYASTENLYVATNVWIPNDLWGVPELAPIEEDYSTAIHMFDISSDGPAD
;
A
#
# COMPACT_ATOMS: atom_id res chain seq x y z
N ILE A 1 6.83 -30.58 -0.16
CA ILE A 1 6.74 -29.31 0.61
C ILE A 1 7.44 -28.31 -0.28
N MET A 2 6.66 -27.52 -1.06
CA MET A 2 7.21 -26.35 -1.74
C MET A 2 7.56 -25.35 -0.65
N PRO A 3 8.73 -24.70 -0.70
CA PRO A 3 8.99 -23.59 0.20
C PRO A 3 7.95 -22.50 -0.11
N GLU A 4 7.20 -22.08 0.89
CA GLU A 4 6.38 -20.89 0.76
C GLU A 4 7.29 -19.74 0.33
N PRO A 5 6.89 -18.91 -0.64
CA PRO A 5 7.67 -17.73 -0.98
C PRO A 5 7.85 -16.90 0.32
N TRP A 6 9.09 -16.56 0.64
CA TRP A 6 9.44 -15.76 1.80
C TRP A 6 8.91 -14.34 1.55
N PHE A 7 7.66 -14.10 1.95
CA PHE A 7 7.13 -12.75 2.01
C PHE A 7 7.79 -12.06 3.18
N THR A 8 8.68 -11.13 2.90
CA THR A 8 9.34 -10.30 3.91
C THR A 8 8.49 -9.10 4.33
N GLY A 9 7.35 -8.87 3.67
CA GLY A 9 6.42 -7.77 3.91
C GLY A 9 5.23 -8.13 4.79
N GLU A 10 4.56 -7.11 5.32
CA GLU A 10 3.29 -7.25 6.02
C GLU A 10 2.19 -7.68 5.05
N ILE A 11 1.28 -8.51 5.52
CA ILE A 11 0.17 -9.06 4.74
C ILE A 11 -1.12 -8.79 5.49
N SER A 12 -2.14 -8.32 4.77
CA SER A 12 -3.50 -8.18 5.26
C SER A 12 -4.38 -9.31 4.73
N LEU A 13 -5.24 -9.86 5.59
CA LEU A 13 -6.25 -10.84 5.22
C LEU A 13 -7.64 -10.21 5.37
N ILE A 14 -8.42 -10.31 4.31
CA ILE A 14 -9.82 -9.87 4.28
C ILE A 14 -10.66 -11.14 4.07
N HIS A 15 -11.55 -11.42 5.03
CA HIS A 15 -12.39 -12.61 4.98
C HIS A 15 -13.82 -12.25 4.66
N GLN A 16 -14.43 -12.98 3.74
CA GLN A 16 -15.87 -13.04 3.56
C GLN A 16 -16.42 -14.18 4.40
N VAL A 17 -17.34 -13.85 5.29
CA VAL A 17 -17.97 -14.81 6.20
C VAL A 17 -19.45 -14.97 5.85
N ASP A 18 -19.90 -16.19 5.68
CA ASP A 18 -21.33 -16.51 5.59
C ASP A 18 -21.97 -16.44 6.99
N LEU A 19 -22.96 -15.59 7.13
CA LEU A 19 -23.73 -15.37 8.36
C LEU A 19 -25.18 -15.91 8.25
N SER A 20 -25.50 -16.69 7.23
CA SER A 20 -26.84 -17.23 7.02
C SER A 20 -27.30 -18.13 8.20
N ASP A 21 -26.35 -18.82 8.82
CA ASP A 21 -26.53 -19.50 10.12
C ASP A 21 -25.53 -18.94 11.14
N PRO A 22 -25.94 -18.02 12.03
CA PRO A 22 -25.02 -17.42 13.00
C PRO A 22 -24.42 -18.41 14.03
N ALA A 23 -25.00 -19.63 14.15
CA ALA A 23 -24.44 -20.67 15.00
C ALA A 23 -23.29 -21.46 14.32
N ASN A 24 -23.23 -21.37 12.97
CA ASN A 24 -22.25 -22.08 12.15
C ASN A 24 -21.69 -21.12 11.08
N MET A 25 -21.01 -20.08 11.52
CA MET A 25 -20.36 -19.12 10.61
C MET A 25 -19.18 -19.75 9.89
N GLU A 26 -19.08 -19.56 8.58
CA GLU A 26 -18.03 -20.11 7.75
C GLU A 26 -17.31 -19.02 6.94
N ILE A 27 -15.98 -19.09 6.84
CA ILE A 27 -15.21 -18.27 5.92
C ILE A 27 -15.37 -18.89 4.54
N VAL A 28 -16.01 -18.18 3.61
CA VAL A 28 -16.23 -18.65 2.24
C VAL A 28 -15.14 -18.20 1.30
N ARG A 29 -14.61 -16.99 1.51
CA ARG A 29 -13.48 -16.46 0.71
C ARG A 29 -12.48 -15.72 1.58
N THR A 30 -11.23 -15.73 1.13
CA THR A 30 -10.14 -14.98 1.73
C THR A 30 -9.38 -14.25 0.66
N LEU A 31 -9.29 -12.93 0.76
CA LEU A 31 -8.36 -12.11 0.00
C LEU A 31 -7.12 -11.88 0.87
N ARG A 32 -5.99 -12.38 0.39
CA ARG A 32 -4.67 -12.04 0.91
C ARG A 32 -4.10 -10.93 0.05
N VAL A 33 -3.71 -9.83 0.67
CA VAL A 33 -3.12 -8.68 -0.03
C VAL A 33 -1.86 -8.22 0.69
N GLU A 34 -0.83 -7.88 -0.07
CA GLU A 34 0.41 -7.33 0.48
C GLU A 34 0.16 -5.93 1.04
N GLY A 35 0.74 -5.69 2.20
CA GLY A 35 0.64 -4.42 2.90
C GLY A 35 -0.05 -4.52 4.26
N ARG A 36 0.23 -3.52 5.07
CA ARG A 36 -0.30 -3.35 6.40
C ARG A 36 -1.68 -2.69 6.34
N TYR A 37 -2.64 -3.31 7.00
CA TYR A 37 -3.95 -2.70 7.23
C TYR A 37 -3.81 -1.42 8.07
N LEU A 38 -4.39 -0.32 7.59
CA LEU A 38 -4.47 0.94 8.32
C LEU A 38 -5.86 1.18 8.89
N SER A 39 -6.89 1.06 8.06
CA SER A 39 -8.27 1.36 8.45
C SER A 39 -9.27 0.76 7.47
N ALA A 40 -10.53 0.60 7.93
CA ALA A 40 -11.65 0.32 7.04
C ALA A 40 -12.85 1.18 7.40
N ARG A 41 -13.67 1.50 6.40
CA ARG A 41 -14.94 2.23 6.56
C ARG A 41 -15.99 1.61 5.69
N ALA A 42 -17.19 1.45 6.26
CA ALA A 42 -18.38 1.06 5.53
C ALA A 42 -19.35 2.25 5.47
N ILE A 43 -19.82 2.56 4.26
CA ILE A 43 -20.82 3.61 4.01
C ILE A 43 -21.86 3.00 3.08
N GLY A 44 -23.07 2.84 3.57
CA GLY A 44 -24.08 2.06 2.88
C GLY A 44 -23.62 0.60 2.68
N GLU A 45 -23.61 0.14 1.46
CA GLU A 45 -23.17 -1.21 1.09
C GLU A 45 -21.69 -1.24 0.65
N THR A 46 -21.03 -0.09 0.59
CA THR A 46 -19.64 0.02 0.13
C THR A 46 -18.67 -0.03 1.30
N VAL A 47 -17.69 -0.92 1.23
CA VAL A 47 -16.59 -1.04 2.19
C VAL A 47 -15.29 -0.60 1.53
N ARG A 48 -14.58 0.30 2.19
CA ARG A 48 -13.24 0.74 1.77
C ARG A 48 -12.21 0.33 2.80
N VAL A 49 -11.20 -0.38 2.33
CA VAL A 49 -10.08 -0.85 3.15
C VAL A 49 -8.83 -0.12 2.71
N VAL A 50 -8.16 0.54 3.65
CA VAL A 50 -6.91 1.25 3.41
C VAL A 50 -5.76 0.39 3.85
N ILE A 51 -4.83 0.13 2.94
CA ILE A 51 -3.59 -0.60 3.19
C ILE A 51 -2.39 0.27 2.79
N ASN A 52 -1.26 0.01 3.44
CA ASN A 52 0.02 0.60 3.09
C ASN A 52 1.01 -0.52 2.82
N SER A 53 1.57 -0.56 1.62
CA SER A 53 2.56 -1.56 1.22
C SER A 53 3.88 -0.88 0.85
N PHE A 54 4.99 -1.54 1.15
CA PHE A 54 6.33 -1.09 0.81
C PHE A 54 6.95 -2.03 -0.23
N PRO A 55 7.70 -1.55 -1.21
CA PRO A 55 8.38 -2.39 -2.19
C PRO A 55 9.52 -3.17 -1.52
N ASN A 56 9.23 -4.39 -1.04
CA ASN A 56 10.16 -5.17 -0.22
C ASN A 56 11.22 -5.93 -1.02
N ASP A 57 10.98 -6.21 -2.29
CA ASP A 57 11.82 -7.10 -3.10
C ASP A 57 12.86 -6.34 -3.94
N LEU A 58 12.92 -5.01 -3.84
CA LEU A 58 13.93 -4.22 -4.54
C LEU A 58 15.28 -4.32 -3.81
N PRO A 59 16.35 -4.84 -4.47
CA PRO A 59 17.65 -5.07 -3.86
C PRO A 59 18.46 -3.77 -3.71
N PHE A 60 17.94 -2.80 -2.98
CA PHE A 60 18.65 -1.56 -2.71
C PHE A 60 19.92 -1.78 -1.88
N VAL A 61 20.97 -1.07 -2.25
CA VAL A 61 22.25 -1.06 -1.56
C VAL A 61 22.32 0.14 -0.64
N TYR A 62 22.69 -0.11 0.61
CA TYR A 62 22.90 0.96 1.60
C TYR A 62 24.40 1.23 1.77
N PRO A 63 24.87 2.49 1.63
CA PRO A 63 26.28 2.80 1.75
C PRO A 63 26.79 2.57 3.18
N SER A 64 27.98 2.00 3.32
CA SER A 64 28.64 1.79 4.61
C SER A 64 29.58 2.94 5.01
N GLY A 65 29.48 4.08 4.35
CA GLY A 65 30.26 5.29 4.59
C GLY A 65 30.38 6.15 3.32
N PRO A 66 30.92 7.38 3.46
CA PRO A 66 30.94 8.37 2.36
C PRO A 66 31.61 7.87 1.06
N ALA A 67 32.63 7.05 1.16
CA ALA A 67 33.31 6.50 -0.01
C ALA A 67 32.48 5.47 -0.81
N ALA A 68 31.40 4.96 -0.21
CA ALA A 68 30.49 3.98 -0.86
C ALA A 68 29.20 4.64 -1.39
N GLU A 69 28.98 5.92 -1.16
CA GLU A 69 27.75 6.63 -1.53
C GLU A 69 27.55 6.66 -3.04
N GLU A 70 28.54 7.08 -3.82
CA GLU A 70 28.46 7.15 -5.29
C GLU A 70 28.15 5.77 -5.90
N PHE A 71 28.80 4.73 -5.36
CA PHE A 71 28.54 3.35 -5.81
C PHE A 71 27.11 2.90 -5.46
N ALA A 72 26.65 3.21 -4.24
CA ALA A 72 25.30 2.85 -3.80
C ALA A 72 24.24 3.62 -4.61
N GLU A 73 24.48 4.89 -4.92
CA GLU A 73 23.59 5.70 -5.76
C GLU A 73 23.45 5.09 -7.16
N GLU A 74 24.59 4.81 -7.83
CA GLU A 74 24.59 4.21 -9.17
C GLU A 74 23.90 2.85 -9.18
N ALA A 75 24.19 1.99 -8.18
CA ALA A 75 23.57 0.68 -8.03
C ALA A 75 22.05 0.81 -7.83
N ASN A 76 21.60 1.71 -6.96
CA ASN A 76 20.18 1.92 -6.67
C ASN A 76 19.43 2.53 -7.87
N GLN A 77 20.05 3.42 -8.61
CA GLN A 77 19.48 3.90 -9.86
C GLN A 77 19.33 2.76 -10.89
N ALA A 78 20.24 1.80 -10.92
CA ALA A 78 20.12 0.63 -11.78
C ALA A 78 18.99 -0.30 -11.32
N VAL A 79 18.81 -0.50 -10.01
CA VAL A 79 17.68 -1.23 -9.43
C VAL A 79 16.35 -0.61 -9.90
N ILE A 80 16.19 0.71 -9.73
CA ILE A 80 14.96 1.41 -10.15
C ILE A 80 14.72 1.29 -11.67
N ARG A 81 15.76 1.46 -12.50
CA ARG A 81 15.61 1.36 -13.96
C ARG A 81 15.21 -0.03 -14.45
N ASN A 82 15.58 -1.07 -13.71
CA ASN A 82 15.31 -2.46 -14.06
C ASN A 82 14.06 -3.01 -13.37
N SER A 83 13.47 -2.27 -12.43
CA SER A 83 12.24 -2.68 -11.77
C SER A 83 11.03 -2.63 -12.70
N THR A 84 10.04 -3.42 -12.36
CA THR A 84 8.74 -3.48 -13.04
C THR A 84 7.66 -2.90 -12.13
N ILE A 85 6.48 -2.63 -12.67
CA ILE A 85 5.36 -2.14 -11.87
C ILE A 85 4.97 -3.11 -10.74
N GLY A 86 5.17 -4.40 -10.95
CA GLY A 86 4.90 -5.43 -9.95
C GLY A 86 5.81 -5.35 -8.71
N ASP A 87 6.98 -4.73 -8.83
CA ASP A 87 7.91 -4.54 -7.70
C ASP A 87 7.51 -3.37 -6.79
N TRP A 88 6.56 -2.53 -7.24
CA TRP A 88 6.12 -1.31 -6.55
C TRP A 88 4.70 -1.38 -6.00
N LEU A 89 3.82 -2.15 -6.65
CA LEU A 89 2.41 -2.24 -6.28
C LEU A 89 2.12 -3.51 -5.49
N PRO A 90 1.18 -3.45 -4.51
CA PRO A 90 0.81 -4.63 -3.74
C PRO A 90 0.19 -5.70 -4.64
N SER A 91 0.61 -6.94 -4.45
CA SER A 91 -0.02 -8.10 -5.05
C SER A 91 -1.14 -8.64 -4.16
N TYR A 92 -2.04 -9.44 -4.76
CA TYR A 92 -3.08 -10.16 -4.06
C TYR A 92 -3.17 -11.62 -4.50
N THR A 93 -3.72 -12.44 -3.61
CA THR A 93 -4.18 -13.80 -3.91
C THR A 93 -5.57 -13.98 -3.31
N LEU A 94 -6.53 -14.41 -4.12
CA LEU A 94 -7.92 -14.68 -3.70
C LEU A 94 -8.14 -16.18 -3.60
N PHE A 95 -8.63 -16.60 -2.45
CA PHE A 95 -8.97 -18.00 -2.16
C PHE A 95 -10.49 -18.17 -2.07
N ASP A 96 -11.00 -19.28 -2.61
CA ASP A 96 -12.31 -19.83 -2.36
C ASP A 96 -12.10 -21.15 -1.57
N GLY A 97 -12.39 -21.13 -0.28
CA GLY A 97 -11.89 -22.12 0.65
C GLY A 97 -10.36 -22.20 0.63
N GLU A 98 -9.79 -23.34 0.25
CA GLU A 98 -8.33 -23.55 0.12
C GLU A 98 -7.82 -23.37 -1.32
N THR A 99 -8.70 -23.08 -2.27
CA THR A 99 -8.35 -23.01 -3.69
C THR A 99 -8.03 -21.56 -4.09
N VAL A 100 -6.88 -21.34 -4.73
CA VAL A 100 -6.57 -20.06 -5.37
C VAL A 100 -7.45 -19.90 -6.62
N VAL A 101 -8.26 -18.85 -6.65
CA VAL A 101 -9.19 -18.55 -7.76
C VAL A 101 -8.78 -17.33 -8.57
N ALA A 102 -7.96 -16.44 -8.00
CA ALA A 102 -7.37 -15.30 -8.71
C ALA A 102 -6.11 -14.81 -8.01
N GLU A 103 -5.20 -14.22 -8.78
CA GLU A 103 -4.00 -13.55 -8.28
C GLU A 103 -3.62 -12.41 -9.24
N GLY A 104 -2.91 -11.39 -8.75
CA GLY A 104 -2.46 -10.26 -9.56
C GLY A 104 -2.07 -9.06 -8.73
N LEU A 105 -2.06 -7.88 -9.35
CA LEU A 105 -1.86 -6.61 -8.66
C LEU A 105 -3.19 -6.14 -8.06
N ALA A 106 -3.15 -5.63 -6.82
CA ALA A 106 -4.35 -5.14 -6.12
C ALA A 106 -4.85 -3.79 -6.66
N VAL A 107 -4.03 -3.11 -7.47
CA VAL A 107 -4.34 -1.82 -8.09
C VAL A 107 -3.89 -1.85 -9.54
N ASP A 108 -4.77 -1.42 -10.45
CA ASP A 108 -4.41 -1.24 -11.85
C ASP A 108 -3.47 -0.04 -12.02
N CYS A 109 -2.50 -0.12 -12.94
CA CYS A 109 -1.47 0.91 -13.09
C CYS A 109 -2.01 2.28 -13.54
N ASP A 110 -3.17 2.34 -14.19
CA ASP A 110 -3.86 3.58 -14.56
C ASP A 110 -4.61 4.25 -13.38
N ARG A 111 -4.66 3.56 -12.23
CA ARG A 111 -5.24 4.05 -10.98
C ARG A 111 -4.20 4.32 -9.91
N VAL A 112 -2.95 4.44 -10.30
CA VAL A 112 -1.84 4.80 -9.43
C VAL A 112 -1.48 6.27 -9.61
N HIS A 113 -1.55 7.03 -8.54
CA HIS A 113 -1.27 8.45 -8.51
C HIS A 113 0.08 8.73 -7.85
N ARG A 114 0.70 9.81 -8.26
CA ARG A 114 1.93 10.31 -7.65
C ARG A 114 1.70 11.71 -7.12
N PRO A 115 2.02 12.01 -5.85
CA PRO A 115 1.95 13.37 -5.34
C PRO A 115 2.95 14.29 -6.04
N ALA A 116 2.69 15.62 -6.00
CA ALA A 116 3.59 16.61 -6.60
C ALA A 116 4.94 16.67 -5.87
N GLU A 117 4.91 16.46 -4.55
CA GLU A 117 6.09 16.42 -3.69
C GLU A 117 6.34 14.98 -3.23
N PHE A 118 7.59 14.62 -3.02
CA PHE A 118 7.97 13.29 -2.55
C PHE A 118 7.37 13.02 -1.17
N SER A 119 6.64 11.93 -1.03
CA SER A 119 5.91 11.55 0.19
C SER A 119 6.23 10.10 0.64
N GLY A 120 7.36 9.55 0.23
CA GLY A 120 7.77 8.17 0.52
C GLY A 120 7.69 7.26 -0.70
N PHE A 121 8.11 6.01 -0.50
CA PHE A 121 8.11 4.96 -1.52
C PHE A 121 6.97 3.95 -1.35
N ASP A 122 6.20 4.08 -0.29
CA ASP A 122 5.08 3.18 -0.01
C ASP A 122 3.97 3.38 -1.04
N SER A 123 3.18 2.35 -1.24
CA SER A 123 1.93 2.40 -1.97
C SER A 123 0.76 2.42 -0.99
N LEU A 124 0.16 3.59 -0.81
CA LEU A 124 -1.04 3.78 -0.01
C LEU A 124 -2.25 3.48 -0.90
N SER A 125 -2.93 2.37 -0.64
CA SER A 125 -4.00 1.87 -1.49
C SER A 125 -5.34 1.85 -0.76
N VAL A 126 -6.40 2.25 -1.47
CA VAL A 126 -7.80 2.16 -1.03
C VAL A 126 -8.48 1.09 -1.87
N LEU A 127 -8.79 -0.04 -1.27
CA LEU A 127 -9.53 -1.14 -1.90
C LEU A 127 -11.03 -0.96 -1.61
N THR A 128 -11.87 -1.12 -2.63
CA THR A 128 -13.32 -0.93 -2.54
C THR A 128 -14.04 -2.23 -2.79
N PHE A 129 -14.92 -2.63 -1.86
CA PHE A 129 -15.75 -3.82 -1.91
C PHE A 129 -17.21 -3.47 -1.72
N THR A 130 -18.12 -4.36 -2.13
CA THR A 130 -19.56 -4.20 -1.94
C THR A 130 -20.10 -5.31 -1.03
N PHE A 131 -20.84 -4.95 0.02
CA PHE A 131 -21.53 -5.95 0.84
C PHE A 131 -22.55 -6.75 0.02
N GLY A 132 -22.62 -8.06 0.30
CA GLY A 132 -23.53 -8.96 -0.40
C GLY A 132 -23.02 -9.47 -1.75
N GLU A 133 -21.94 -8.88 -2.30
CA GLU A 133 -21.24 -9.43 -3.46
C GLU A 133 -20.16 -10.42 -3.02
N ALA A 134 -19.78 -11.29 -3.94
CA ALA A 134 -18.66 -12.19 -3.70
C ALA A 134 -17.36 -11.40 -3.57
N LEU A 135 -16.57 -11.69 -2.53
CA LEU A 135 -15.26 -11.07 -2.35
C LEU A 135 -14.41 -11.29 -3.59
N ASP A 136 -13.85 -10.21 -4.11
CA ASP A 136 -12.94 -10.16 -5.25
C ASP A 136 -11.60 -9.49 -4.85
N SER A 137 -10.80 -9.05 -5.82
CA SER A 137 -9.54 -8.33 -5.55
C SER A 137 -9.74 -6.93 -4.96
N GLY A 138 -10.96 -6.43 -4.97
CA GLY A 138 -11.27 -5.03 -4.72
C GLY A 138 -10.89 -4.14 -5.90
N ARG A 139 -11.63 -3.03 -6.01
CA ARG A 139 -11.32 -1.99 -6.99
C ARG A 139 -10.37 -0.98 -6.34
N GLY A 140 -9.07 -1.16 -6.58
CA GLY A 140 -8.03 -0.39 -5.92
C GLY A 140 -7.74 0.95 -6.59
N THR A 141 -7.47 1.97 -5.78
CA THR A 141 -6.81 3.22 -6.18
C THR A 141 -5.64 3.45 -5.23
N SER A 142 -4.51 3.90 -5.75
CA SER A 142 -3.30 4.07 -4.95
C SER A 142 -2.65 5.43 -5.18
N VAL A 143 -1.96 5.92 -4.15
CA VAL A 143 -0.99 7.01 -4.25
C VAL A 143 0.35 6.55 -3.72
N ILE A 144 1.44 6.91 -4.39
CA ILE A 144 2.80 6.61 -3.90
C ILE A 144 3.13 7.58 -2.77
N ALA A 145 2.85 7.15 -1.56
CA ALA A 145 3.06 7.91 -0.33
C ALA A 145 3.00 7.00 0.89
N GLN A 146 3.72 7.35 1.94
CA GLN A 146 3.65 6.68 3.22
C GLN A 146 2.48 7.24 4.05
N GLY A 147 1.48 6.41 4.36
CA GLY A 147 0.30 6.81 5.12
C GLY A 147 0.25 6.20 6.52
N GLU A 148 -0.18 6.98 7.52
CA GLU A 148 -0.31 6.50 8.90
C GLU A 148 -1.71 6.75 9.50
N THR A 149 -2.28 7.93 9.28
CA THR A 149 -3.54 8.33 9.91
C THR A 149 -4.64 8.48 8.87
N VAL A 150 -5.73 7.75 9.06
CA VAL A 150 -6.88 7.74 8.16
C VAL A 150 -8.10 8.36 8.83
N TYR A 151 -8.74 9.31 8.18
CA TYR A 151 -10.04 9.87 8.54
C TYR A 151 -10.97 9.76 7.32
N ALA A 152 -12.24 9.44 7.55
CA ALA A 152 -13.25 9.42 6.49
C ALA A 152 -14.53 10.10 6.93
N SER A 153 -15.09 10.92 6.03
CA SER A 153 -16.47 11.35 6.03
C SER A 153 -17.32 10.44 5.12
N THR A 154 -18.55 10.82 4.83
CA THR A 154 -19.40 10.11 3.87
C THR A 154 -19.02 10.36 2.41
N GLU A 155 -18.24 11.40 2.13
CA GLU A 155 -17.90 11.85 0.77
C GLU A 155 -16.40 11.76 0.48
N ASN A 156 -15.56 11.89 1.52
CA ASN A 156 -14.11 11.94 1.34
C ASN A 156 -13.39 11.07 2.38
N LEU A 157 -12.31 10.43 1.92
CA LEU A 157 -11.35 9.75 2.77
C LEU A 157 -10.04 10.52 2.72
N TYR A 158 -9.49 10.82 3.88
CA TYR A 158 -8.24 11.57 4.04
C TYR A 158 -7.19 10.68 4.68
N VAL A 159 -5.99 10.71 4.13
CA VAL A 159 -4.83 10.05 4.74
C VAL A 159 -3.73 11.08 4.96
N ALA A 160 -3.34 11.23 6.21
CA ALA A 160 -2.20 12.06 6.58
C ALA A 160 -0.91 11.26 6.44
N THR A 161 0.08 11.86 5.81
CA THR A 161 1.41 11.31 5.61
C THR A 161 2.44 12.26 6.20
N ASN A 162 3.45 11.74 6.86
CA ASN A 162 4.58 12.53 7.29
C ASN A 162 5.54 12.67 6.11
N VAL A 163 5.76 13.91 5.69
CA VAL A 163 6.83 14.22 4.73
C VAL A 163 8.10 14.44 5.53
N TRP A 164 8.89 13.39 5.65
CA TRP A 164 10.20 13.46 6.25
C TRP A 164 11.24 13.41 5.13
N ILE A 165 11.91 14.52 4.88
CA ILE A 165 13.07 14.57 4.01
C ILE A 165 14.27 14.51 4.94
N PRO A 166 14.97 13.36 5.06
CA PRO A 166 16.20 13.31 5.83
C PRO A 166 17.24 14.17 5.09
N ASN A 167 17.55 15.33 5.65
CA ASN A 167 18.62 16.19 5.11
C ASN A 167 20.02 15.59 5.26
N ASP A 168 20.17 14.53 6.02
CA ASP A 168 21.46 13.88 6.35
C ASP A 168 21.65 12.48 5.75
N LEU A 169 20.79 12.03 4.85
CA LEU A 169 21.07 10.79 4.11
C LEU A 169 22.32 10.88 3.22
N TRP A 170 22.90 12.08 3.00
CA TRP A 170 23.96 12.29 2.02
C TRP A 170 25.08 13.22 2.51
N GLY A 171 25.60 13.01 3.72
CA GLY A 171 26.94 13.46 4.10
C GLY A 171 27.24 14.96 3.93
N VAL A 172 26.28 15.87 4.16
CA VAL A 172 26.56 17.30 4.17
C VAL A 172 27.24 17.65 5.50
N PRO A 173 28.40 18.34 5.49
CA PRO A 173 29.10 18.68 6.74
C PRO A 173 28.22 19.54 7.66
N GLU A 174 28.27 19.22 8.94
CA GLU A 174 27.65 19.82 10.12
C GLU A 174 27.92 21.35 10.25
N LEU A 175 27.43 22.19 9.35
CA LEU A 175 27.72 23.63 9.37
C LEU A 175 26.49 24.55 9.25
N ALA A 176 25.26 24.02 9.18
CA ALA A 176 24.06 24.86 9.28
C ALA A 176 23.08 24.21 10.27
N PRO A 177 22.36 24.99 11.10
CA PRO A 177 21.25 24.45 11.84
C PRO A 177 20.22 23.97 10.79
N ILE A 178 19.99 22.66 10.74
CA ILE A 178 18.96 22.06 9.89
C ILE A 178 17.65 22.46 10.54
N GLU A 179 16.90 23.36 9.93
CA GLU A 179 15.48 23.46 10.20
C GLU A 179 14.89 22.12 9.69
N GLU A 180 14.59 21.22 10.62
CA GLU A 180 13.84 20.00 10.34
C GLU A 180 12.45 20.43 9.88
N ASP A 181 12.25 20.51 8.58
CA ASP A 181 10.97 20.90 7.99
C ASP A 181 10.04 19.68 8.00
N TYR A 182 9.47 19.42 9.17
CA TYR A 182 8.42 18.42 9.31
C TYR A 182 7.15 18.99 8.70
N SER A 183 6.77 18.47 7.55
CA SER A 183 5.49 18.78 6.96
C SER A 183 4.58 17.53 6.93
N THR A 184 3.28 17.77 7.00
CA THR A 184 2.28 16.71 6.85
C THR A 184 1.54 16.95 5.54
N ALA A 185 1.61 16.00 4.63
CA ALA A 185 0.75 16.00 3.45
C ALA A 185 -0.58 15.29 3.79
N ILE A 186 -1.66 15.76 3.20
CA ILE A 186 -2.99 15.14 3.32
C ILE A 186 -3.43 14.74 1.93
N HIS A 187 -3.58 13.44 1.71
CA HIS A 187 -4.15 12.89 0.49
C HIS A 187 -5.65 12.74 0.68
N MET A 188 -6.42 13.25 -0.25
CA MET A 188 -7.89 13.17 -0.24
C MET A 188 -8.32 12.27 -1.39
N PHE A 189 -9.18 11.31 -1.08
CA PHE A 189 -9.85 10.46 -2.05
C PHE A 189 -11.34 10.76 -2.01
N ASP A 190 -11.94 11.00 -3.17
CA ASP A 190 -13.39 11.10 -3.30
C ASP A 190 -14.00 9.69 -3.17
N ILE A 191 -14.90 9.54 -2.22
CA ILE A 191 -15.62 8.30 -1.92
C ILE A 191 -17.14 8.50 -1.95
N SER A 192 -17.62 9.56 -2.58
CA SER A 192 -19.04 9.90 -2.67
C SER A 192 -19.85 8.93 -3.53
N SER A 193 -19.17 8.15 -4.41
CA SER A 193 -19.78 7.12 -5.24
C SER A 193 -19.52 5.72 -4.69
N ASP A 194 -20.30 4.72 -5.13
CA ASP A 194 -20.08 3.31 -4.80
C ASP A 194 -18.92 2.68 -5.62
N GLY A 195 -18.33 3.46 -6.52
CA GLY A 195 -17.18 3.09 -7.33
C GLY A 195 -15.85 3.05 -6.55
N PRO A 196 -14.74 2.76 -7.25
CA PRO A 196 -13.41 2.95 -6.69
C PRO A 196 -13.24 4.38 -6.17
N ALA A 197 -12.46 4.55 -5.11
CA ALA A 197 -12.06 5.89 -4.65
C ALA A 197 -11.27 6.63 -5.74
N ASP A 198 -11.41 7.95 -5.86
CA ASP A 198 -10.77 8.77 -6.90
C ASP A 198 -9.97 9.92 -6.28
#